data_72083dfe786431834172afcc506fe8ea
#
_entry.id   72083dfe786431834172afcc506fe8ea
#
_cell.length_a   1.000
_cell.length_b   1.000
_cell.length_c   1.000
_cell.angle_alpha   90.00
_cell.angle_beta   90.00
_cell.angle_gamma   90.00
#
_symmetry.space_group_name_H-M   'P 1'
#
loop_
_entity.id
_entity.type
_entity.pdbx_description
1 polymer ?
#
loop_
_entity_poly.entity_id
_entity_poly.type
_entity_poly.pdbx_seq_one_letter_code
_entity_poly.pdbx_strand_id
1 'polypeptide(L)' 'MRGKERPKFKYDYLRGFIHENFETLANYASFLGISPSTLNDRLNGNTSFTQDDIYKTANFAIDRKLTAAEVDLLFFNF' A
#
# COMPACT_ATOMS: atom_id res chain seq x y z
N MET A 1 12.21 26.17 -3.38
CA MET A 1 12.27 25.64 -3.30
C MET A 1 12.22 25.01 -2.97
N ARG A 2 11.80 24.75 -3.01
CA ARG A 2 11.53 24.12 -2.68
C ARG A 2 12.03 23.20 -2.41
N GLY A 3 12.18 23.05 -2.71
CA GLY A 3 13.12 22.02 -2.57
C GLY A 3 13.06 21.23 -1.36
N LYS A 4 12.12 21.47 -0.59
CA LYS A 4 11.93 20.73 0.64
C LYS A 4 10.95 19.61 0.49
N GLU A 5 10.40 19.45 -0.68
CA GLU A 5 9.45 18.38 -0.88
C GLU A 5 10.12 17.04 -0.74
N ARG A 6 9.50 16.17 0.01
CA ARG A 6 9.93 14.79 0.08
C ARG A 6 9.45 14.06 -1.15
N PRO A 7 10.24 13.12 -1.66
CA PRO A 7 9.77 12.31 -2.77
C PRO A 7 8.53 11.54 -2.35
N LYS A 8 7.60 11.43 -3.26
CA LYS A 8 6.39 10.66 -3.04
C LYS A 8 6.52 9.35 -3.75
N PHE A 9 6.13 8.29 -3.05
CA PHE A 9 6.07 6.98 -3.67
C PHE A 9 4.91 6.94 -4.64
N LYS A 10 5.09 6.26 -5.74
CA LYS A 10 4.02 6.00 -6.67
C LYS A 10 3.39 4.68 -6.28
N TYR A 11 2.09 4.71 -6.10
CA TYR A 11 1.38 3.53 -5.66
C TYR A 11 0.51 2.93 -6.77
N ASP A 12 0.93 3.12 -8.02
CA ASP A 12 0.18 2.59 -9.16
C ASP A 12 0.09 1.08 -9.11
N TYR A 13 1.21 0.43 -8.81
CA TYR A 13 1.21 -1.03 -8.70
C TYR A 13 0.39 -1.50 -7.52
N LEU A 14 0.45 -0.77 -6.42
CA LEU A 14 -0.35 -1.12 -5.25
C LEU A 14 -1.83 -0.96 -5.54
N ARG A 15 -2.22 0.10 -6.24
CA ARG A 15 -3.62 0.28 -6.61
C ARG A 15 -4.10 -0.86 -7.50
N GLY A 16 -3.29 -1.29 -8.44
CA GLY A 16 -3.62 -2.44 -9.28
C GLY A 16 -3.72 -3.73 -8.49
N PHE A 17 -2.79 -3.92 -7.56
CA PHE A 17 -2.80 -5.08 -6.68
C PHE A 17 -4.08 -5.13 -5.84
N ILE A 18 -4.48 -3.99 -5.29
CA ILE A 18 -5.71 -3.89 -4.49
C ILE A 18 -6.92 -4.26 -5.34
N HIS A 19 -7.01 -3.69 -6.54
CA HIS A 19 -8.11 -3.96 -7.42
C HIS A 19 -8.20 -5.45 -7.76
N GLU A 20 -7.07 -6.04 -8.03
CA GLU A 20 -7.00 -7.43 -8.46
C GLU A 20 -7.32 -8.41 -7.32
N ASN A 21 -6.86 -8.11 -6.11
CA ASN A 21 -6.91 -9.06 -5.00
C ASN A 21 -7.97 -8.73 -3.96
N PHE A 22 -8.41 -7.48 -3.87
CA PHE A 22 -9.37 -7.03 -2.86
C PHE A 22 -10.59 -6.37 -3.48
N GLU A 23 -10.57 -6.09 -4.77
CA GLU A 23 -11.64 -5.50 -5.56
C GLU A 23 -11.87 -4.03 -5.26
N THR A 24 -11.96 -3.63 -4.00
CA THR A 24 -12.19 -2.23 -3.64
C THR A 24 -11.21 -1.77 -2.59
N LEU A 25 -11.02 -0.46 -2.52
CA LEU A 25 -10.19 0.13 -1.47
C LEU A 25 -10.79 -0.12 -0.09
N ALA A 26 -12.12 -0.13 0.01
CA ALA A 26 -12.79 -0.39 1.29
C ALA A 26 -12.46 -1.79 1.80
N ASN A 27 -12.44 -2.77 0.91
CA ASN A 27 -12.09 -4.13 1.29
C ASN A 27 -10.64 -4.22 1.78
N TYR A 28 -9.74 -3.55 1.10
CA TYR A 28 -8.34 -3.55 1.50
C TYR A 28 -8.15 -2.83 2.84
N ALA A 29 -8.82 -1.70 3.03
CA ALA A 29 -8.77 -0.98 4.30
C ALA A 29 -9.26 -1.86 5.45
N SER A 30 -10.36 -2.57 5.22
CA SER A 30 -10.89 -3.50 6.22
C SER A 30 -9.88 -4.60 6.55
N PHE A 31 -9.22 -5.12 5.52
CA PHE A 31 -8.18 -6.13 5.70
C PHE A 31 -7.04 -5.58 6.58
N LEU A 32 -6.64 -4.34 6.35
CA LEU A 32 -5.57 -3.71 7.12
C LEU A 32 -6.03 -3.27 8.51
N GLY A 33 -7.34 -3.18 8.74
CA GLY A 33 -7.86 -2.71 10.02
C GLY A 33 -7.85 -1.20 10.15
N ILE A 34 -7.94 -0.49 9.04
CA ILE A 34 -7.95 0.97 9.03
C ILE A 34 -9.18 1.47 8.27
N SER A 35 -9.50 2.75 8.42
CA SER A 35 -10.62 3.33 7.70
C SER A 35 -10.24 3.59 6.25
N PRO A 36 -11.22 3.64 5.34
CA PRO A 36 -10.94 4.02 3.95
C PRO A 36 -10.29 5.40 3.83
N SER A 37 -10.66 6.31 4.71
CA SER A 37 -10.07 7.65 4.72
C SER A 37 -8.58 7.59 5.03
N THR A 38 -8.20 6.79 6.02
CA THR A 38 -6.80 6.58 6.38
C THR A 38 -6.04 5.96 5.22
N LEU A 39 -6.65 4.98 4.56
CA LEU A 39 -6.02 4.34 3.41
C LEU A 39 -5.79 5.35 2.28
N ASN A 40 -6.77 6.20 2.01
CA ASN A 40 -6.62 7.23 0.99
C ASN A 40 -5.47 8.17 1.30
N ASP A 41 -5.32 8.55 2.57
CA ASP A 41 -4.20 9.40 2.97
C ASP A 41 -2.87 8.74 2.66
N ARG A 42 -2.76 7.45 2.91
CA ARG A 42 -1.53 6.71 2.63
C ARG A 42 -1.27 6.59 1.15
N LEU A 43 -2.31 6.31 0.37
CA LEU A 43 -2.15 6.19 -1.08
C LEU A 43 -1.85 7.53 -1.73
N ASN A 44 -2.27 8.62 -1.12
CA ASN A 44 -1.98 9.96 -1.64
C ASN A 44 -0.66 10.53 -1.13
N GLY A 45 0.04 9.78 -0.29
CA GLY A 45 1.36 10.21 0.20
C GLY A 45 1.29 11.17 1.36
N ASN A 46 0.11 11.38 1.95
CA ASN A 46 -0.03 12.30 3.09
C ASN A 46 0.50 11.66 4.37
N THR A 47 0.39 10.34 4.47
CA THR A 47 0.96 9.57 5.57
C THR A 47 1.64 8.34 4.99
N SER A 48 2.51 7.73 5.77
CA SER A 48 3.24 6.55 5.32
C SER A 48 2.50 5.28 5.67
N PHE A 49 2.66 4.25 4.84
CA PHE A 49 2.24 2.92 5.21
C PHE A 49 3.11 2.44 6.37
N THR A 50 2.51 1.76 7.32
CA THR A 50 3.24 1.23 8.47
C THR A 50 3.85 -0.12 8.12
N GLN A 51 4.82 -0.54 8.94
CA GLN A 51 5.38 -1.88 8.78
C GLN A 51 4.32 -2.96 8.91
N ASP A 52 3.34 -2.73 9.79
CA ASP A 52 2.25 -3.68 9.97
C ASP A 52 1.41 -3.79 8.71
N ASP A 53 1.12 -2.67 8.07
CA ASP A 53 0.37 -2.66 6.81
C ASP A 53 1.11 -3.47 5.75
N ILE A 54 2.40 -3.25 5.63
CA ILE A 54 3.23 -3.93 4.64
C ILE A 54 3.31 -5.42 4.94
N TYR A 55 3.49 -5.76 6.21
CA TYR A 55 3.58 -7.15 6.63
C TYR A 55 2.28 -7.89 6.33
N LYS A 56 1.14 -7.29 6.67
CA LYS A 56 -0.16 -7.90 6.41
C LYS A 56 -0.36 -8.13 4.92
N THR A 57 0.02 -7.13 4.12
CA THR A 57 -0.14 -7.25 2.67
C THR A 57 0.77 -8.33 2.10
N ALA A 58 2.01 -8.40 2.58
CA ALA A 58 2.94 -9.42 2.10
C ALA A 58 2.46 -10.83 2.40
N ASN A 59 1.65 -10.98 3.42
CA ASN A 59 1.13 -12.29 3.85
C ASN A 59 -0.38 -12.38 3.68
N PHE A 60 -0.89 -11.78 2.62
CA PHE A 60 -2.34 -11.65 2.46
C PHE A 60 -3.05 -12.97 2.17
N ALA A 61 -2.33 -13.98 1.73
CA ALA A 61 -2.90 -15.29 1.46
C ALA A 61 -2.06 -16.35 2.14
N ILE A 62 -2.72 -17.38 2.62
CA ILE A 62 -2.04 -18.45 3.36
C ILE A 62 -0.97 -19.13 2.52
N ASP A 63 -1.30 -19.40 1.27
CA ASP A 63 -0.44 -20.18 0.38
C ASP A 63 0.37 -19.30 -0.56
N ARG A 64 0.37 -18.00 -0.36
CA ARG A 64 1.04 -17.10 -1.28
C ARG A 64 1.53 -15.87 -0.53
N LYS A 65 2.83 -15.73 -0.50
CA LYS A 65 3.48 -14.58 0.11
C LYS A 65 4.17 -13.78 -0.95
N LEU A 66 4.16 -12.46 -0.78
CA LEU A 66 4.86 -11.59 -1.71
C LEU A 66 6.36 -11.71 -1.49
N THR A 67 7.10 -11.66 -2.58
CA THR A 67 8.56 -11.63 -2.50
C THR A 67 9.01 -10.23 -2.10
N ALA A 68 10.29 -10.11 -1.70
CA ALA A 68 10.85 -8.81 -1.39
C ALA A 68 10.77 -7.88 -2.59
N ALA A 69 10.96 -8.39 -3.79
CA ALA A 69 10.85 -7.57 -5.01
C ALA A 69 9.43 -7.07 -5.21
N GLU A 70 8.43 -7.89 -4.92
CA GLU A 70 7.04 -7.49 -5.04
C GLU A 70 6.70 -6.43 -4.00
N VAL A 71 7.16 -6.59 -2.77
CA VAL A 71 6.93 -5.60 -1.72
C VAL A 71 7.55 -4.26 -2.12
N ASP A 72 8.77 -4.29 -2.66
CA ASP A 72 9.41 -3.08 -3.14
C ASP A 72 8.58 -2.40 -4.22
N LEU A 73 8.07 -3.18 -5.16
CA LEU A 73 7.28 -2.65 -6.26
C LEU A 73 6.00 -2.00 -5.76
N LEU A 74 5.35 -2.59 -4.77
CA LEU A 74 4.09 -2.08 -4.26
C LEU A 74 4.26 -0.86 -3.36
N PHE A 75 5.26 -0.87 -2.49
CA PHE A 75 5.34 0.13 -1.42
C PHE A 75 6.49 1.10 -1.55
N PHE A 76 7.50 0.80 -2.33
CA PHE A 76 8.71 1.62 -2.39
C PHE A 76 9.07 2.05 -3.80
N ASN A 77 8.10 2.09 -4.68
CA ASN A 77 8.30 2.52 -6.05
C ASN A 77 8.07 4.03 -6.14
N PHE A 78 9.11 4.73 -6.56
CA PHE A 78 9.02 6.18 -6.75
C PHE A 78 8.45 6.54 -8.11
#